data_6e6d7219da4a03b1b7451fdc45a7342f
#
_entry.id   6e6d7219da4a03b1b7451fdc45a7342f
#
_cell.length_a   1.000
_cell.length_b   1.000
_cell.length_c   1.000
_cell.angle_alpha   90.00
_cell.angle_beta   90.00
_cell.angle_gamma   90.00
#
_symmetry.space_group_name_H-M   'P 1'
#
loop_
_entity.id
_entity.type
_entity.pdbx_description
1 polymer ?
#
loop_
_entity_poly.entity_id
_entity_poly.type
_entity_poly.pdbx_seq_one_letter_code
_entity_poly.pdbx_strand_id
1 'polypeptide(L)'
;MLKAQKKISKRELKHDPLLESMGKVTSFYEDNKKFIQYALGALVVLVVGGYAYVQNQATRNDDASTKLATVYPFYDKDQYQLAIDGVPERKVTGLKSIVDEYGGTTSGNLARFYLANCYFNLGKYDEALSHFEDFSASRQYLVISRLTGLAACYEAKGEYEKAAEFFEKAVAKYPKDVDAAANLNNAAANFMLAGNKDRAVELFKKLKKEFPTSQFAREADRHIQR
;
A
#
# COMPACT_ATOMS: atom_id res chain seq x y z
N MET A 1 -12.02 17.25 70.62
CA MET A 1 -10.55 17.39 70.79
C MET A 1 -9.90 17.59 69.47
N LEU A 2 -9.50 18.81 69.14
CA LEU A 2 -8.78 19.14 67.91
C LEU A 2 -7.32 18.73 68.09
N LYS A 3 -6.81 17.80 67.24
CA LYS A 3 -5.40 17.43 67.21
C LYS A 3 -4.58 18.65 66.75
N ALA A 4 -3.63 19.09 67.60
CA ALA A 4 -2.70 20.15 67.24
C ALA A 4 -1.91 19.80 65.99
N GLN A 5 -1.93 20.69 64.99
CA GLN A 5 -1.11 20.54 63.81
C GLN A 5 0.38 20.64 64.21
N LYS A 6 1.13 19.61 63.89
CA LYS A 6 2.58 19.54 64.13
C LYS A 6 3.26 20.65 63.30
N LYS A 7 3.83 21.68 63.97
CA LYS A 7 4.63 22.69 63.29
C LYS A 7 5.88 22.02 62.70
N ILE A 8 5.94 21.96 61.39
CA ILE A 8 7.12 21.45 60.68
C ILE A 8 8.30 22.39 60.96
N SER A 9 9.38 21.83 61.46
CA SER A 9 10.58 22.64 61.81
C SER A 9 11.29 23.12 60.57
N LYS A 10 11.97 24.30 60.65
CA LYS A 10 12.77 24.82 59.53
C LYS A 10 13.89 23.86 59.08
N ARG A 11 14.23 22.85 59.88
CA ARG A 11 15.22 21.82 59.59
C ARG A 11 14.64 20.67 58.79
N GLU A 12 13.37 20.32 58.99
CA GLU A 12 12.65 19.31 58.20
C GLU A 12 12.30 19.83 56.77
N LEU A 13 12.03 21.14 56.67
CA LEU A 13 11.86 21.79 55.35
C LEU A 13 13.13 21.80 54.48
N LYS A 14 14.32 21.73 55.09
CA LYS A 14 15.61 21.70 54.37
C LYS A 14 15.95 20.33 53.75
N HIS A 15 15.31 19.27 54.16
CA HIS A 15 15.51 17.91 53.69
C HIS A 15 14.25 17.31 53.06
N ASP A 16 13.35 18.15 52.56
CA ASP A 16 12.18 17.67 51.81
C ASP A 16 12.63 17.30 50.36
N PRO A 17 12.56 16.01 49.98
CA PRO A 17 12.97 15.54 48.65
C PRO A 17 12.22 16.27 47.55
N LEU A 18 11.00 16.75 47.82
CA LEU A 18 10.21 17.52 46.83
C LEU A 18 10.82 18.91 46.62
N LEU A 19 11.24 19.61 47.70
CA LEU A 19 11.87 20.93 47.59
C LEU A 19 13.26 20.83 46.90
N GLU A 20 14.03 19.77 47.17
CA GLU A 20 15.31 19.53 46.52
C GLU A 20 15.14 19.22 45.01
N SER A 21 14.13 18.39 44.66
CA SER A 21 13.83 18.10 43.28
C SER A 21 13.31 19.32 42.52
N MET A 22 12.46 20.13 43.14
CA MET A 22 12.00 21.41 42.56
C MET A 22 13.18 22.40 42.34
N GLY A 23 14.12 22.47 43.29
CA GLY A 23 15.31 23.30 43.19
C GLY A 23 16.17 22.87 41.96
N LYS A 24 16.37 21.57 41.78
CA LYS A 24 17.09 21.03 40.62
C LYS A 24 16.41 21.33 39.29
N VAL A 25 15.08 21.19 39.23
CA VAL A 25 14.29 21.53 38.04
C VAL A 25 14.35 23.03 37.71
N THR A 26 14.27 23.88 38.75
CA THR A 26 14.32 25.33 38.57
C THR A 26 15.71 25.80 38.07
N SER A 27 16.78 25.28 38.67
CA SER A 27 18.13 25.62 38.22
C SER A 27 18.41 25.11 36.81
N PHE A 28 17.99 23.88 36.48
CA PHE A 28 18.11 23.36 35.12
C PHE A 28 17.35 24.24 34.11
N TYR A 29 16.14 24.69 34.44
CA TYR A 29 15.37 25.60 33.58
C TYR A 29 16.10 26.95 33.39
N GLU A 30 16.60 27.56 34.46
CA GLU A 30 17.27 28.85 34.39
C GLU A 30 18.55 28.76 33.55
N ASP A 31 19.34 27.70 33.76
CA ASP A 31 20.60 27.45 33.05
C ASP A 31 20.36 27.18 31.55
N ASN A 32 19.23 26.55 31.20
CA ASN A 32 18.93 26.13 29.82
C ASN A 32 17.77 26.90 29.18
N LYS A 33 17.32 28.01 29.76
CA LYS A 33 16.14 28.76 29.35
C LYS A 33 16.05 29.04 27.86
N LYS A 34 17.15 29.52 27.25
CA LYS A 34 17.21 29.81 25.82
C LYS A 34 17.05 28.52 24.96
N PHE A 35 17.73 27.45 25.36
CA PHE A 35 17.63 26.17 24.67
C PHE A 35 16.20 25.63 24.72
N ILE A 36 15.58 25.65 25.92
CA ILE A 36 14.19 25.20 26.11
C ILE A 36 13.21 26.05 25.27
N GLN A 37 13.41 27.38 25.20
CA GLN A 37 12.57 28.23 24.34
C GLN A 37 12.72 27.91 22.87
N TYR A 38 13.94 27.68 22.37
CA TYR A 38 14.15 27.28 20.99
C TYR A 38 13.59 25.88 20.69
N ALA A 39 13.76 24.92 21.62
CA ALA A 39 13.22 23.58 21.47
C ALA A 39 11.68 23.57 21.42
N LEU A 40 11.03 24.37 22.30
CA LEU A 40 9.58 24.54 22.27
C LEU A 40 9.11 25.24 20.97
N GLY A 41 9.81 26.28 20.54
CA GLY A 41 9.52 26.94 19.27
C GLY A 41 9.63 26.00 18.08
N ALA A 42 10.68 25.20 18.00
CA ALA A 42 10.87 24.17 16.97
C ALA A 42 9.75 23.11 17.01
N LEU A 43 9.36 22.66 18.22
CA LEU A 43 8.27 21.70 18.39
C LEU A 43 6.94 22.27 17.87
N VAL A 44 6.62 23.53 18.18
CA VAL A 44 5.40 24.19 17.67
C VAL A 44 5.42 24.25 16.14
N VAL A 45 6.55 24.63 15.53
CA VAL A 45 6.68 24.67 14.06
C VAL A 45 6.46 23.29 13.45
N LEU A 46 7.03 22.22 14.06
CA LEU A 46 6.84 20.84 13.60
C LEU A 46 5.37 20.39 13.72
N VAL A 47 4.71 20.71 14.82
CA VAL A 47 3.29 20.35 15.02
C VAL A 47 2.39 21.09 14.03
N VAL A 48 2.56 22.39 13.89
CA VAL A 48 1.75 23.22 12.97
C VAL A 48 2.02 22.82 11.51
N GLY A 49 3.30 22.63 11.14
CA GLY A 49 3.68 22.18 9.81
C GLY A 49 3.16 20.79 9.49
N GLY A 50 3.26 19.87 10.44
CA GLY A 50 2.71 18.51 10.33
C GLY A 50 1.18 18.51 10.16
N TYR A 51 0.48 19.32 10.95
CA TYR A 51 -0.98 19.47 10.81
C TYR A 51 -1.37 20.05 9.44
N ALA A 52 -0.70 21.12 9.01
CA ALA A 52 -0.96 21.73 7.70
C ALA A 52 -0.68 20.74 6.55
N TYR A 53 0.39 19.94 6.65
CA TYR A 53 0.70 18.91 5.68
C TYR A 53 -0.39 17.84 5.60
N VAL A 54 -0.85 17.31 6.75
CA VAL A 54 -1.92 16.31 6.79
C VAL A 54 -3.22 16.85 6.20
N GLN A 55 -3.57 18.08 6.55
CA GLN A 55 -4.78 18.74 6.03
C GLN A 55 -4.72 18.96 4.51
N ASN A 56 -3.56 19.41 4.01
CA ASN A 56 -3.35 19.55 2.56
C ASN A 56 -3.44 18.20 1.83
N GLN A 57 -2.86 17.13 2.40
CA GLN A 57 -2.96 15.79 1.83
C GLN A 57 -4.40 15.26 1.83
N ALA A 58 -5.19 15.54 2.87
CA ALA A 58 -6.62 15.19 2.89
C ALA A 58 -7.39 15.88 1.77
N THR A 59 -7.24 17.20 1.63
CA THR A 59 -7.89 17.98 0.54
C THR A 59 -7.49 17.46 -0.85
N ARG A 60 -6.19 17.23 -1.07
CA ARG A 60 -5.69 16.67 -2.34
C ARG A 60 -6.25 15.29 -2.62
N ASN A 61 -6.41 14.45 -1.58
CA ASN A 61 -7.02 13.12 -1.73
C ASN A 61 -8.50 13.19 -2.09
N ASP A 62 -9.26 14.13 -1.54
CA ASP A 62 -10.68 14.36 -1.85
C ASP A 62 -10.85 14.85 -3.29
N ASP A 63 -9.99 15.77 -3.74
CA ASP A 63 -9.95 16.21 -5.13
C ASP A 63 -9.65 15.05 -6.09
N ALA A 64 -8.63 14.25 -5.78
CA ALA A 64 -8.28 13.06 -6.55
C ALA A 64 -9.43 12.04 -6.60
N SER A 65 -10.11 11.82 -5.46
CA SER A 65 -11.27 10.93 -5.36
C SER A 65 -12.43 11.39 -6.25
N THR A 66 -12.71 12.70 -6.22
CA THR A 66 -13.76 13.28 -7.07
C THR A 66 -13.44 13.12 -8.56
N LYS A 67 -12.19 13.43 -8.96
CA LYS A 67 -11.75 13.26 -10.36
C LYS A 67 -11.79 11.77 -10.78
N LEU A 68 -11.34 10.87 -9.90
CA LEU A 68 -11.38 9.43 -10.14
C LEU A 68 -12.82 8.93 -10.33
N ALA A 69 -13.76 9.39 -9.53
CA ALA A 69 -15.16 9.02 -9.65
C ALA A 69 -15.77 9.46 -11.01
N THR A 70 -15.31 10.58 -11.58
CA THR A 70 -15.81 11.06 -12.89
C THR A 70 -15.21 10.31 -14.07
N VAL A 71 -13.97 9.82 -13.97
CA VAL A 71 -13.31 9.08 -15.06
C VAL A 71 -13.58 7.57 -15.00
N TYR A 72 -13.87 7.02 -13.82
CA TYR A 72 -14.10 5.58 -13.62
C TYR A 72 -15.16 4.97 -14.56
N PRO A 73 -16.29 5.65 -14.90
CA PRO A 73 -17.27 5.11 -15.86
C PRO A 73 -16.70 4.84 -17.26
N PHE A 74 -15.64 5.50 -17.67
CA PHE A 74 -14.96 5.22 -18.95
C PHE A 74 -14.13 3.94 -18.85
N TYR A 75 -13.45 3.73 -17.72
CA TYR A 75 -12.76 2.48 -17.42
C TYR A 75 -13.74 1.30 -17.37
N ASP A 76 -14.84 1.44 -16.66
CA ASP A 76 -15.87 0.40 -16.49
C ASP A 76 -16.56 -0.01 -17.81
N LYS A 77 -16.53 0.87 -18.81
CA LYS A 77 -17.08 0.63 -20.15
C LYS A 77 -16.02 0.27 -21.18
N ASP A 78 -14.84 -0.17 -20.75
CA ASP A 78 -13.69 -0.53 -21.60
C ASP A 78 -13.22 0.60 -22.52
N GLN A 79 -13.58 1.84 -22.24
CA GLN A 79 -13.15 3.03 -22.98
C GLN A 79 -11.77 3.49 -22.48
N TYR A 80 -10.80 2.57 -22.52
CA TYR A 80 -9.51 2.73 -21.87
C TYR A 80 -8.72 3.96 -22.29
N GLN A 81 -8.72 4.29 -23.59
CA GLN A 81 -8.01 5.49 -24.06
C GLN A 81 -8.64 6.76 -23.52
N LEU A 82 -9.99 6.83 -23.46
CA LEU A 82 -10.69 7.98 -22.88
C LEU A 82 -10.49 8.03 -21.35
N ALA A 83 -10.39 6.88 -20.68
CA ALA A 83 -10.07 6.83 -19.26
C ALA A 83 -8.65 7.36 -19.00
N ILE A 84 -7.66 7.05 -19.86
CA ILE A 84 -6.29 7.53 -19.73
C ILE A 84 -6.22 9.04 -19.94
N ASP A 85 -6.76 9.54 -21.05
CA ASP A 85 -6.57 10.93 -21.50
C ASP A 85 -7.60 11.89 -20.88
N GLY A 86 -8.78 11.37 -20.47
CA GLY A 86 -9.91 12.17 -20.05
C GLY A 86 -10.76 12.67 -21.23
N VAL A 87 -11.77 13.47 -20.91
CA VAL A 87 -12.70 14.07 -21.89
C VAL A 87 -12.89 15.54 -21.54
N PRO A 88 -12.04 16.42 -22.08
CA PRO A 88 -12.03 17.85 -21.72
C PRO A 88 -13.40 18.54 -21.92
N GLU A 89 -14.12 18.20 -22.98
CA GLU A 89 -15.45 18.77 -23.31
C GLU A 89 -16.49 18.45 -22.22
N ARG A 90 -16.27 17.36 -21.48
CA ARG A 90 -17.11 16.93 -20.33
C ARG A 90 -16.50 17.28 -18.99
N LYS A 91 -15.38 18.00 -18.96
CA LYS A 91 -14.59 18.32 -17.75
C LYS A 91 -14.14 17.09 -16.99
N VAL A 92 -13.87 15.98 -17.69
CA VAL A 92 -13.36 14.74 -17.11
C VAL A 92 -11.85 14.72 -17.21
N THR A 93 -11.18 14.73 -16.06
CA THR A 93 -9.72 14.61 -15.95
C THR A 93 -9.34 13.13 -16.15
N GLY A 94 -8.39 12.84 -17.05
CA GLY A 94 -7.93 11.48 -17.30
C GLY A 94 -7.08 10.90 -16.17
N LEU A 95 -7.01 9.56 -16.10
CA LEU A 95 -6.24 8.82 -15.09
C LEU A 95 -4.77 9.24 -15.07
N LYS A 96 -4.17 9.49 -16.25
CA LYS A 96 -2.78 9.94 -16.34
C LYS A 96 -2.57 11.25 -15.58
N SER A 97 -3.39 12.26 -15.83
CA SER A 97 -3.31 13.56 -15.14
C SER A 97 -3.58 13.42 -13.63
N ILE A 98 -4.50 12.51 -13.22
CA ILE A 98 -4.77 12.25 -11.80
C ILE A 98 -3.53 11.65 -11.12
N VAL A 99 -2.84 10.71 -11.77
CA VAL A 99 -1.61 10.10 -11.25
C VAL A 99 -0.49 11.12 -11.16
N ASP A 100 -0.30 11.94 -12.19
CA ASP A 100 0.76 12.96 -12.24
C ASP A 100 0.58 14.02 -11.12
N GLU A 101 -0.65 14.45 -10.89
CA GLU A 101 -0.94 15.51 -9.92
C GLU A 101 -1.11 14.97 -8.48
N TYR A 102 -1.76 13.82 -8.32
CA TYR A 102 -2.20 13.29 -7.02
C TYR A 102 -1.61 11.93 -6.64
N GLY A 103 -0.63 11.40 -7.37
CA GLY A 103 -0.08 10.05 -7.18
C GLY A 103 0.43 9.73 -5.77
N GLY A 104 0.76 10.75 -4.98
CA GLY A 104 1.14 10.63 -3.57
C GLY A 104 -0.05 10.51 -2.59
N THR A 105 -1.30 10.64 -3.04
CA THR A 105 -2.51 10.43 -2.24
C THR A 105 -3.06 9.01 -2.40
N THR A 106 -3.96 8.59 -1.51
CA THR A 106 -4.60 7.27 -1.61
C THR A 106 -5.40 7.11 -2.90
N SER A 107 -6.20 8.13 -3.27
CA SER A 107 -7.05 8.10 -4.47
C SER A 107 -6.24 8.23 -5.75
N GLY A 108 -5.17 9.04 -5.76
CA GLY A 108 -4.24 9.14 -6.89
C GLY A 108 -3.44 7.86 -7.10
N ASN A 109 -3.03 7.20 -6.01
CA ASN A 109 -2.41 5.89 -6.09
C ASN A 109 -3.39 4.81 -6.60
N LEU A 110 -4.68 4.88 -6.22
CA LEU A 110 -5.71 4.00 -6.79
C LEU A 110 -5.95 4.29 -8.28
N ALA A 111 -5.91 5.55 -8.70
CA ALA A 111 -5.96 5.92 -10.12
C ALA A 111 -4.80 5.29 -10.91
N ARG A 112 -3.60 5.16 -10.31
CA ARG A 112 -2.44 4.46 -10.91
C ARG A 112 -2.73 2.99 -11.19
N PHE A 113 -3.44 2.31 -10.28
CA PHE A 113 -3.88 0.92 -10.50
C PHE A 113 -4.82 0.81 -11.71
N TYR A 114 -5.80 1.70 -11.82
CA TYR A 114 -6.70 1.72 -12.99
C TYR A 114 -5.96 2.10 -14.27
N LEU A 115 -5.01 3.01 -14.20
CA LEU A 115 -4.17 3.41 -15.34
C LEU A 115 -3.33 2.22 -15.84
N ALA A 116 -2.73 1.44 -14.92
CA ALA A 116 -2.02 0.21 -15.26
C ALA A 116 -2.92 -0.79 -16.00
N ASN A 117 -4.15 -1.01 -15.50
CA ASN A 117 -5.11 -1.88 -16.16
C ASN A 117 -5.52 -1.35 -17.55
N CYS A 118 -5.72 -0.03 -17.71
CA CYS A 118 -6.00 0.55 -19.00
C CYS A 118 -4.86 0.27 -20.01
N TYR A 119 -3.61 0.48 -19.61
CA TYR A 119 -2.47 0.21 -20.46
C TYR A 119 -2.37 -1.27 -20.81
N PHE A 120 -2.60 -2.16 -19.84
CA PHE A 120 -2.60 -3.61 -20.07
C PHE A 120 -3.65 -3.99 -21.15
N ASN A 121 -4.88 -3.51 -21.01
CA ASN A 121 -5.95 -3.81 -21.97
C ASN A 121 -5.74 -3.21 -23.36
N LEU A 122 -4.94 -2.16 -23.46
CA LEU A 122 -4.51 -1.58 -24.75
C LEU A 122 -3.26 -2.25 -25.33
N GLY A 123 -2.73 -3.32 -24.70
CA GLY A 123 -1.52 -4.00 -25.15
C GLY A 123 -0.21 -3.26 -24.86
N LYS A 124 -0.26 -2.18 -24.09
CA LYS A 124 0.90 -1.37 -23.69
C LYS A 124 1.49 -1.94 -22.40
N TYR A 125 2.12 -3.12 -22.50
CA TYR A 125 2.52 -3.91 -21.34
C TYR A 125 3.67 -3.29 -20.54
N ASP A 126 4.58 -2.54 -21.19
CA ASP A 126 5.69 -1.88 -20.48
C ASP A 126 5.20 -0.72 -19.62
N GLU A 127 4.26 0.08 -20.14
CA GLU A 127 3.61 1.14 -19.37
C GLU A 127 2.77 0.55 -18.22
N ALA A 128 2.05 -0.56 -18.48
CA ALA A 128 1.29 -1.25 -17.46
C ALA A 128 2.20 -1.75 -16.31
N LEU A 129 3.32 -2.39 -16.65
CA LEU A 129 4.33 -2.85 -15.69
C LEU A 129 4.81 -1.71 -14.79
N SER A 130 5.25 -0.60 -15.40
CA SER A 130 5.74 0.56 -14.64
C SER A 130 4.71 1.06 -13.63
N HIS A 131 3.44 1.17 -14.03
CA HIS A 131 2.39 1.64 -13.13
C HIS A 131 2.00 0.60 -12.07
N PHE A 132 2.03 -0.71 -12.37
CA PHE A 132 1.83 -1.75 -11.35
C PHE A 132 3.00 -1.81 -10.35
N GLU A 133 4.24 -1.62 -10.79
CA GLU A 133 5.43 -1.56 -9.92
C GLU A 133 5.35 -0.40 -8.93
N ASP A 134 4.97 0.77 -9.42
CA ASP A 134 4.83 1.99 -8.64
C ASP A 134 3.56 2.01 -7.76
N PHE A 135 2.60 1.12 -8.00
CA PHE A 135 1.37 1.06 -7.23
C PHE A 135 1.63 0.51 -5.82
N SER A 136 1.39 1.33 -4.81
CA SER A 136 1.50 0.94 -3.41
C SER A 136 0.18 0.33 -2.91
N ALA A 137 0.19 -0.96 -2.59
CA ALA A 137 -0.97 -1.69 -2.13
C ALA A 137 -0.81 -2.13 -0.66
N SER A 138 -1.77 -1.79 0.19
CA SER A 138 -1.79 -2.18 1.61
C SER A 138 -2.89 -3.19 1.93
N ARG A 139 -4.04 -3.14 1.22
CA ARG A 139 -5.14 -4.08 1.41
C ARG A 139 -4.87 -5.37 0.64
N GLN A 140 -5.22 -6.52 1.25
CA GLN A 140 -4.95 -7.85 0.70
C GLN A 140 -5.34 -7.97 -0.79
N TYR A 141 -6.59 -7.66 -1.14
CA TYR A 141 -7.06 -7.78 -2.51
C TYR A 141 -6.27 -6.91 -3.50
N LEU A 142 -5.86 -5.70 -3.12
CA LEU A 142 -5.05 -4.83 -3.97
C LEU A 142 -3.61 -5.36 -4.14
N VAL A 143 -3.05 -5.97 -3.09
CA VAL A 143 -1.73 -6.62 -3.18
C VAL A 143 -1.77 -7.80 -4.15
N ILE A 144 -2.81 -8.63 -4.07
CA ILE A 144 -3.02 -9.75 -4.98
C ILE A 144 -3.20 -9.22 -6.40
N SER A 145 -4.11 -8.26 -6.62
CA SER A 145 -4.36 -7.67 -7.94
C SER A 145 -3.13 -7.04 -8.55
N ARG A 146 -2.27 -6.40 -7.75
CA ARG A 146 -0.97 -5.89 -8.21
C ARG A 146 -0.06 -7.02 -8.69
N LEU A 147 0.10 -8.07 -7.88
CA LEU A 147 0.98 -9.20 -8.21
C LEU A 147 0.49 -9.96 -9.44
N THR A 148 -0.82 -10.19 -9.55
CA THR A 148 -1.41 -10.85 -10.71
C THR A 148 -1.38 -9.95 -11.96
N GLY A 149 -1.53 -8.63 -11.80
CA GLY A 149 -1.35 -7.67 -12.89
C GLY A 149 0.07 -7.67 -13.45
N LEU A 150 1.08 -7.69 -12.58
CA LEU A 150 2.48 -7.85 -12.98
C LEU A 150 2.70 -9.19 -13.70
N ALA A 151 2.16 -10.29 -13.15
CA ALA A 151 2.24 -11.60 -13.77
C ALA A 151 1.62 -11.61 -15.17
N ALA A 152 0.41 -11.05 -15.32
CA ALA A 152 -0.28 -10.96 -16.60
C ALA A 152 0.51 -10.14 -17.65
N CYS A 153 1.15 -9.05 -17.24
CA CYS A 153 2.01 -8.27 -18.13
C CYS A 153 3.22 -9.08 -18.61
N TYR A 154 3.90 -9.81 -17.72
CA TYR A 154 5.03 -10.66 -18.10
C TYR A 154 4.59 -11.83 -18.98
N GLU A 155 3.43 -12.44 -18.71
CA GLU A 155 2.84 -13.50 -19.53
C GLU A 155 2.55 -12.98 -20.95
N ALA A 156 1.92 -11.81 -21.09
CA ALA A 156 1.62 -11.19 -22.35
C ALA A 156 2.87 -10.82 -23.18
N LYS A 157 3.99 -10.57 -22.48
CA LYS A 157 5.30 -10.34 -23.10
C LYS A 157 6.06 -11.63 -23.45
N GLY A 158 5.53 -12.82 -23.07
CA GLY A 158 6.21 -14.11 -23.26
C GLY A 158 7.29 -14.39 -22.22
N GLU A 159 7.41 -13.58 -21.17
CA GLU A 159 8.35 -13.74 -20.07
C GLU A 159 7.75 -14.69 -19.01
N TYR A 160 7.45 -15.92 -19.40
CA TYR A 160 6.63 -16.87 -18.65
C TYR A 160 7.21 -17.23 -17.28
N GLU A 161 8.53 -17.34 -17.14
CA GLU A 161 9.15 -17.66 -15.86
C GLU A 161 8.89 -16.56 -14.83
N LYS A 162 9.04 -15.30 -15.22
CA LYS A 162 8.71 -14.17 -14.35
C LYS A 162 7.21 -14.11 -14.03
N ALA A 163 6.34 -14.38 -15.01
CA ALA A 163 4.91 -14.44 -14.79
C ALA A 163 4.56 -15.48 -13.70
N ALA A 164 5.13 -16.70 -13.82
CA ALA A 164 4.95 -17.77 -12.85
C ALA A 164 5.40 -17.36 -11.44
N GLU A 165 6.57 -16.73 -11.32
CA GLU A 165 7.07 -16.24 -10.02
C GLU A 165 6.13 -15.23 -9.37
N PHE A 166 5.53 -14.31 -10.13
CA PHE A 166 4.60 -13.33 -9.57
C PHE A 166 3.28 -13.96 -9.13
N PHE A 167 2.76 -14.96 -9.86
CA PHE A 167 1.61 -15.74 -9.41
C PHE A 167 1.93 -16.53 -8.15
N GLU A 168 3.12 -17.17 -8.05
CA GLU A 168 3.55 -17.83 -6.82
C GLU A 168 3.68 -16.86 -5.64
N LYS A 169 4.22 -15.65 -5.86
CA LYS A 169 4.30 -14.59 -4.83
C LYS A 169 2.92 -14.22 -4.29
N ALA A 170 1.89 -14.16 -5.14
CA ALA A 170 0.51 -13.89 -4.72
C ALA A 170 0.00 -15.00 -3.79
N VAL A 171 0.18 -16.28 -4.17
CA VAL A 171 -0.21 -17.43 -3.35
C VAL A 171 0.57 -17.51 -2.04
N ALA A 172 1.90 -17.32 -2.09
CA ALA A 172 2.74 -17.37 -0.90
C ALA A 172 2.35 -16.33 0.14
N LYS A 173 1.95 -15.12 -0.32
CA LYS A 173 1.57 -14.04 0.56
C LYS A 173 0.17 -14.22 1.15
N TYR A 174 -0.76 -14.81 0.40
CA TYR A 174 -2.15 -15.01 0.81
C TYR A 174 -2.65 -16.41 0.39
N PRO A 175 -2.19 -17.48 1.05
CA PRO A 175 -2.46 -18.85 0.63
C PRO A 175 -3.93 -19.30 0.81
N LYS A 176 -4.72 -18.53 1.56
CA LYS A 176 -6.15 -18.81 1.80
C LYS A 176 -7.06 -17.85 1.03
N ASP A 177 -6.51 -17.08 0.11
CA ASP A 177 -7.32 -16.22 -0.74
C ASP A 177 -8.19 -17.04 -1.69
N VAL A 178 -9.34 -16.48 -2.08
CA VAL A 178 -10.29 -17.13 -3.00
C VAL A 178 -9.63 -17.46 -4.34
N ASP A 179 -8.71 -16.63 -4.80
CA ASP A 179 -8.00 -16.81 -6.06
C ASP A 179 -6.69 -17.61 -5.94
N ALA A 180 -6.34 -18.11 -4.74
CA ALA A 180 -5.08 -18.83 -4.53
C ALA A 180 -4.96 -20.07 -5.42
N ALA A 181 -6.04 -20.84 -5.61
CA ALA A 181 -6.05 -22.01 -6.49
C ALA A 181 -5.85 -21.61 -7.98
N ALA A 182 -6.48 -20.53 -8.43
CA ALA A 182 -6.32 -20.00 -9.79
C ALA A 182 -4.89 -19.51 -10.00
N ASN A 183 -4.35 -18.73 -9.06
CA ASN A 183 -2.99 -18.22 -9.12
C ASN A 183 -1.95 -19.35 -9.13
N LEU A 184 -2.17 -20.42 -8.35
CA LEU A 184 -1.27 -21.58 -8.34
C LEU A 184 -1.31 -22.34 -9.68
N ASN A 185 -2.50 -22.46 -10.27
CA ASN A 185 -2.66 -23.02 -11.61
C ASN A 185 -1.95 -22.19 -12.68
N ASN A 186 -2.12 -20.84 -12.63
CA ASN A 186 -1.47 -19.94 -13.58
C ASN A 186 0.05 -19.97 -13.44
N ALA A 187 0.57 -20.05 -12.21
CA ALA A 187 2.00 -20.23 -11.99
C ALA A 187 2.52 -21.53 -12.63
N ALA A 188 1.83 -22.64 -12.40
CA ALA A 188 2.21 -23.94 -12.98
C ALA A 188 2.14 -23.91 -14.52
N ALA A 189 1.08 -23.33 -15.10
CA ALA A 189 0.93 -23.20 -16.54
C ALA A 189 2.05 -22.35 -17.17
N ASN A 190 2.41 -21.25 -16.53
CA ASN A 190 3.49 -20.39 -17.00
C ASN A 190 4.87 -21.06 -16.90
N PHE A 191 5.14 -21.86 -15.84
CA PHE A 191 6.36 -22.68 -15.80
C PHE A 191 6.38 -23.74 -16.91
N MET A 192 5.24 -24.33 -17.27
CA MET A 192 5.15 -25.22 -18.42
C MET A 192 5.53 -24.49 -19.73
N LEU A 193 5.02 -23.28 -19.94
CA LEU A 193 5.34 -22.44 -21.12
C LEU A 193 6.81 -22.02 -21.13
N ALA A 194 7.40 -21.79 -19.97
CA ALA A 194 8.83 -21.49 -19.81
C ALA A 194 9.73 -22.71 -20.02
N GLY A 195 9.15 -23.93 -20.17
CA GLY A 195 9.91 -25.19 -20.32
C GLY A 195 10.35 -25.79 -18.99
N ASN A 196 10.03 -25.19 -17.86
CA ASN A 196 10.36 -25.69 -16.52
C ASN A 196 9.30 -26.70 -16.03
N LYS A 197 9.29 -27.86 -16.65
CA LYS A 197 8.30 -28.92 -16.40
C LYS A 197 8.32 -29.43 -14.98
N ASP A 198 9.48 -29.59 -14.38
CA ASP A 198 9.62 -30.14 -13.03
C ASP A 198 8.92 -29.22 -12.00
N ARG A 199 9.17 -27.92 -12.10
CA ARG A 199 8.53 -26.93 -11.24
C ARG A 199 7.02 -26.86 -11.46
N ALA A 200 6.57 -26.91 -12.71
CA ALA A 200 5.16 -26.93 -13.04
C ALA A 200 4.44 -28.14 -12.40
N VAL A 201 5.01 -29.34 -12.53
CA VAL A 201 4.46 -30.57 -11.93
C VAL A 201 4.41 -30.48 -10.42
N GLU A 202 5.43 -29.91 -9.78
CA GLU A 202 5.44 -29.67 -8.33
C GLU A 202 4.24 -28.78 -7.91
N LEU A 203 4.01 -27.68 -8.64
CA LEU A 203 2.90 -26.75 -8.36
C LEU A 203 1.52 -27.40 -8.62
N PHE A 204 1.36 -28.19 -9.67
CA PHE A 204 0.14 -28.95 -9.90
C PHE A 204 -0.15 -29.96 -8.79
N LYS A 205 0.88 -30.66 -8.28
CA LYS A 205 0.74 -31.54 -7.10
C LYS A 205 0.35 -30.76 -5.85
N LYS A 206 0.95 -29.60 -5.63
CA LYS A 206 0.59 -28.68 -4.54
C LYS A 206 -0.85 -28.21 -4.66
N LEU A 207 -1.29 -27.80 -5.85
CA LEU A 207 -2.66 -27.39 -6.15
C LEU A 207 -3.66 -28.50 -5.77
N LYS A 208 -3.41 -29.73 -6.17
CA LYS A 208 -4.28 -30.89 -5.81
C LYS A 208 -4.32 -31.14 -4.31
N LYS A 209 -3.21 -30.99 -3.63
CA LYS A 209 -3.10 -31.23 -2.18
C LYS A 209 -3.82 -30.15 -1.38
N GLU A 210 -3.62 -28.89 -1.73
CA GLU A 210 -4.11 -27.74 -0.95
C GLU A 210 -5.53 -27.32 -1.32
N PHE A 211 -5.93 -27.55 -2.59
CA PHE A 211 -7.23 -27.14 -3.13
C PHE A 211 -7.96 -28.28 -3.84
N PRO A 212 -8.18 -29.44 -3.19
CA PRO A 212 -8.66 -30.66 -3.86
C PRO A 212 -10.05 -30.53 -4.49
N THR A 213 -10.87 -29.59 -4.03
CA THR A 213 -12.23 -29.34 -4.55
C THR A 213 -12.28 -28.33 -5.67
N SER A 214 -11.18 -27.62 -5.98
CA SER A 214 -11.14 -26.64 -7.04
C SER A 214 -11.27 -27.29 -8.43
N GLN A 215 -11.84 -26.58 -9.39
CA GLN A 215 -11.85 -27.03 -10.79
C GLN A 215 -10.43 -27.21 -11.33
N PHE A 216 -9.49 -26.34 -10.96
CA PHE A 216 -8.10 -26.38 -11.39
C PHE A 216 -7.39 -27.65 -10.92
N ALA A 217 -7.69 -28.14 -9.70
CA ALA A 217 -7.13 -29.39 -9.20
C ALA A 217 -7.57 -30.61 -10.01
N ARG A 218 -8.81 -30.61 -10.52
CA ARG A 218 -9.33 -31.69 -11.37
C ARG A 218 -8.64 -31.71 -12.76
N GLU A 219 -8.24 -30.54 -13.25
CA GLU A 219 -7.55 -30.41 -14.54
C GLU A 219 -6.06 -30.70 -14.44
N ALA A 220 -5.46 -30.54 -13.26
CA ALA A 220 -4.04 -30.71 -13.01
C ALA A 220 -3.51 -32.12 -13.34
N ASP A 221 -4.35 -33.17 -13.25
CA ASP A 221 -3.93 -34.55 -13.58
C ASP A 221 -3.46 -34.71 -15.02
N ARG A 222 -4.05 -33.94 -15.96
CA ARG A 222 -3.66 -33.97 -17.38
C ARG A 222 -2.24 -33.43 -17.60
N HIS A 223 -1.77 -32.57 -16.70
CA HIS A 223 -0.44 -31.97 -16.78
C HIS A 223 0.63 -32.75 -16.02
N ILE A 224 0.23 -33.52 -14.99
CA ILE A 224 1.16 -34.34 -14.20
C ILE A 224 1.57 -35.65 -14.93
N GLN A 225 0.70 -36.15 -15.82
CA GLN A 225 0.91 -37.42 -16.51
C GLN A 225 1.66 -37.28 -17.84
N ARG A 226 1.96 -36.09 -18.30
CA ARG A 226 2.69 -35.76 -19.55
C ARG A 226 4.14 -35.38 -19.25
#